data_14510e7169df31b823d5bb1f92e15d29
#
_entry.id   14510e7169df31b823d5bb1f92e15d29
#
_cell.length_a   1.000
_cell.length_b   1.000
_cell.length_c   1.000
_cell.angle_alpha   90.00
_cell.angle_beta   90.00
_cell.angle_gamma   90.00
#
_symmetry.space_group_name_H-M   'P 1'
#
loop_
_entity.id
_entity.type
_entity.pdbx_description
1 polymer ?
#
loop_
_entity_poly.entity_id
_entity_poly.type
_entity_poly.pdbx_seq_one_letter_code
_entity_poly.pdbx_strand_id
1 'polypeptide(L)'
;GYMDMRECHEGTRAMVGRTAPPSGTTMKHLKPKEAVEFLQKHPQAVFVDCRSEMEYLFVGHPVGAQHVAWNDGPDWEINPHFVGQVKKVASMNRPIVLICRSGHRSVDAGLALEKAGFAEVYNVVDGFEGPLDDKHHRGTLSGWRMEGLPWEQL
;
A
#
# COMPACT_ATOMS: atom_id res chain seq x y z
N GLY A 1 -13.41 -2.91 9.97
CA GLY A 1 -13.68 -3.22 9.81
C GLY A 1 -14.46 -3.30 9.67
N TYR A 2 -14.49 -2.97 9.77
CA TYR A 2 -15.05 -3.44 9.60
C TYR A 2 -15.09 -4.08 9.00
N MET A 3 -14.64 -4.31 8.46
CA MET A 3 -14.40 -5.01 7.88
C MET A 3 -14.02 -5.58 7.87
N ASP A 4 -13.62 -5.86 7.96
CA ASP A 4 -13.05 -6.41 7.79
C ASP A 4 -13.05 -6.95 7.99
N MET A 5 -13.17 -6.99 8.27
CA MET A 5 -12.94 -7.56 8.38
C MET A 5 -12.87 -8.40 7.86
N ARG A 6 -13.02 -8.74 7.46
CA ARG A 6 -12.53 -9.57 6.87
C ARG A 6 -11.38 -9.58 6.29
N GLU A 7 -10.85 -9.02 6.41
CA GLU A 7 -9.66 -9.00 5.98
C GLU A 7 -8.75 -9.56 6.61
N CYS A 8 -9.19 -9.83 7.15
CA CYS A 8 -8.49 -10.38 7.58
C CYS A 8 -8.70 -11.20 7.79
N HIS A 9 -9.05 -11.52 7.60
CA HIS A 9 -9.03 -12.41 7.65
C HIS A 9 -8.88 -12.83 7.11
N GLU A 10 -8.54 -12.80 6.82
CA GLU A 10 -8.02 -13.12 6.41
C GLU A 10 -7.54 -13.22 6.61
N GLY A 11 -7.41 -13.32 7.08
CA GLY A 11 -6.77 -13.51 7.17
C GLY A 11 -6.52 -13.95 7.32
N THR A 12 -6.48 -14.18 7.50
CA THR A 12 -6.15 -14.78 7.38
C THR A 12 -6.23 -15.31 6.72
N ARG A 13 -6.10 -15.60 6.29
CA ARG A 13 -5.84 -16.03 5.64
C ARG A 13 -5.13 -16.29 5.34
N ALA A 14 -4.78 -16.41 5.67
CA ALA A 14 -4.01 -16.55 5.44
C ALA A 14 -3.29 -16.25 5.52
N MET A 15 -2.82 -16.23 5.85
CA MET A 15 -2.11 -15.98 5.79
C MET A 15 -1.56 -16.32 5.62
N VAL A 16 -1.66 -16.73 5.97
CA VAL A 16 -1.06 -17.12 5.63
C VAL A 16 -0.62 -17.21 4.70
N GLY A 17 -0.79 -17.60 4.71
CA GLY A 17 0.20 -17.68 3.66
C GLY A 17 0.30 -16.68 2.66
N ARG A 18 -0.02 -15.75 2.92
CA ARG A 18 0.19 -14.74 2.10
C ARG A 18 1.43 -14.13 2.26
N THR A 19 2.35 -14.75 2.76
CA THR A 19 3.67 -14.19 2.91
C THR A 19 4.48 -14.27 1.62
N ALA A 20 4.19 -15.21 0.76
CA ALA A 20 4.92 -15.33 -0.50
C ALA A 20 4.11 -14.72 -1.63
N PRO A 21 4.75 -13.98 -2.57
CA PRO A 21 4.03 -13.47 -3.72
C PRO A 21 3.58 -14.61 -4.64
N PRO A 22 2.50 -14.41 -5.39
CA PRO A 22 2.07 -15.41 -6.36
C PRO A 22 3.13 -15.67 -7.42
N SER A 23 3.06 -16.85 -8.01
CA SER A 23 3.94 -17.21 -9.10
C SER A 23 3.81 -16.17 -10.25
N GLY A 24 4.93 -15.79 -10.81
CA GLY A 24 4.97 -14.85 -11.93
C GLY A 24 5.10 -13.40 -11.54
N THR A 25 5.01 -13.07 -10.25
CA THR A 25 5.23 -11.69 -9.83
C THR A 25 6.70 -11.45 -9.52
N THR A 26 7.16 -10.23 -9.83
CA THR A 26 8.48 -9.77 -9.44
C THR A 26 8.38 -8.66 -8.39
N MET A 27 7.18 -8.45 -7.86
CA MET A 27 6.96 -7.42 -6.83
C MET A 27 7.89 -7.64 -5.64
N LYS A 28 8.50 -6.56 -5.19
CA LYS A 28 9.38 -6.60 -4.03
C LYS A 28 8.72 -5.92 -2.86
N HIS A 29 9.13 -6.34 -1.67
CA HIS A 29 8.55 -5.83 -0.43
C HIS A 29 9.62 -5.09 0.33
N LEU A 30 9.35 -3.82 0.64
CA LEU A 30 10.27 -2.94 1.34
C LEU A 30 9.71 -2.61 2.72
N LYS A 31 10.55 -2.67 3.74
CA LYS A 31 10.16 -2.12 5.04
C LYS A 31 10.04 -0.60 4.90
N PRO A 32 9.28 0.06 5.80
CA PRO A 32 9.07 1.51 5.65
C PRO A 32 10.36 2.31 5.48
N LYS A 33 11.37 2.03 6.30
CA LYS A 33 12.65 2.76 6.18
C LYS A 33 13.36 2.46 4.88
N GLU A 34 13.26 1.22 4.40
CA GLU A 34 13.84 0.85 3.12
C GLU A 34 13.14 1.58 1.98
N ALA A 35 11.83 1.77 2.11
CA ALA A 35 11.05 2.49 1.10
C ALA A 35 11.48 3.96 1.03
N VAL A 36 11.72 4.60 2.18
CA VAL A 36 12.24 5.98 2.20
C VAL A 36 13.57 6.06 1.47
N GLU A 37 14.49 5.14 1.77
CA GLU A 37 15.79 5.12 1.12
C GLU A 37 15.67 4.90 -0.38
N PHE A 38 14.79 3.97 -0.77
CA PHE A 38 14.58 3.70 -2.19
C PHE A 38 14.07 4.95 -2.92
N LEU A 39 13.08 5.63 -2.33
CA LEU A 39 12.51 6.83 -2.94
C LEU A 39 13.54 7.95 -3.04
N GLN A 40 14.42 8.08 -2.05
CA GLN A 40 15.47 9.07 -2.09
C GLN A 40 16.50 8.80 -3.19
N LYS A 41 16.80 7.52 -3.41
CA LYS A 41 17.80 7.12 -4.42
C LYS A 41 17.23 7.04 -5.82
N HIS A 42 15.91 6.99 -5.95
CA HIS A 42 15.24 6.83 -7.24
C HIS A 42 14.20 7.92 -7.44
N PRO A 43 14.64 9.14 -7.80
CA PRO A 43 13.70 10.27 -7.92
C PRO A 43 12.62 10.06 -8.98
N GLN A 44 12.82 9.15 -9.93
CA GLN A 44 11.80 8.83 -10.93
C GLN A 44 10.72 7.89 -10.38
N ALA A 45 10.91 7.31 -9.20
CA ALA A 45 9.90 6.44 -8.61
C ALA A 45 8.69 7.25 -8.19
N VAL A 46 7.52 6.66 -8.32
CA VAL A 46 6.25 7.29 -7.92
C VAL A 46 5.72 6.57 -6.71
N PHE A 47 5.44 7.33 -5.65
CA PHE A 47 4.93 6.79 -4.40
C PHE A 47 3.41 6.95 -4.41
N VAL A 48 2.68 5.83 -4.28
CA VAL A 48 1.22 5.80 -4.39
C VAL A 48 0.62 5.23 -3.11
N ASP A 49 -0.25 6.03 -2.48
CA ASP A 49 -1.06 5.58 -1.36
C ASP A 49 -2.38 5.07 -1.93
N CYS A 50 -2.63 3.78 -1.77
CA CYS A 50 -3.80 3.16 -2.38
C CYS A 50 -4.95 2.92 -1.40
N ARG A 51 -4.94 3.62 -0.26
CA ARG A 51 -6.01 3.56 0.72
C ARG A 51 -7.20 4.41 0.29
N SER A 52 -8.29 4.36 1.07
CA SER A 52 -9.45 5.19 0.80
C SER A 52 -9.13 6.67 0.99
N GLU A 53 -9.98 7.52 0.43
CA GLU A 53 -9.83 8.97 0.58
C GLU A 53 -9.86 9.40 2.04
N MET A 54 -10.76 8.83 2.83
CA MET A 54 -10.87 9.17 4.24
C MET A 54 -9.61 8.82 5.02
N GLU A 55 -9.02 7.68 4.71
CA GLU A 55 -7.76 7.30 5.35
C GLU A 55 -6.65 8.27 4.96
N TYR A 56 -6.54 8.57 3.68
CA TYR A 56 -5.50 9.45 3.16
C TYR A 56 -5.56 10.83 3.82
N LEU A 57 -6.77 11.40 3.90
CA LEU A 57 -6.95 12.75 4.41
C LEU A 57 -6.89 12.82 5.93
N PHE A 58 -7.64 11.95 6.63
CA PHE A 58 -7.87 12.14 8.06
C PHE A 58 -7.01 11.27 8.96
N VAL A 59 -6.67 10.06 8.56
CA VAL A 59 -5.70 9.27 9.31
C VAL A 59 -4.30 9.81 9.05
N GLY A 60 -4.07 10.32 7.85
CA GLY A 60 -2.79 10.85 7.43
C GLY A 60 -2.20 10.04 6.29
N HIS A 61 -1.16 10.58 5.69
CA HIS A 61 -0.50 9.95 4.55
C HIS A 61 0.98 10.30 4.55
N PRO A 62 1.81 9.48 3.89
CA PRO A 62 3.23 9.82 3.78
C PRO A 62 3.42 11.07 2.94
N VAL A 63 4.40 11.89 3.32
CA VAL A 63 4.77 13.06 2.52
C VAL A 63 5.26 12.57 1.16
N GLY A 64 4.77 13.19 0.10
CA GLY A 64 5.16 12.85 -1.28
C GLY A 64 4.35 11.75 -1.92
N ALA A 65 3.42 11.13 -1.19
CA ALA A 65 2.58 10.09 -1.77
C ALA A 65 1.45 10.69 -2.60
N GLN A 66 1.22 10.13 -3.78
CA GLN A 66 0.06 10.44 -4.60
C GLN A 66 -1.08 9.53 -4.18
N HIS A 67 -2.30 10.03 -4.17
CA HIS A 67 -3.43 9.22 -3.76
C HIS A 67 -4.15 8.63 -4.98
N VAL A 68 -4.16 7.31 -5.08
CA VAL A 68 -4.97 6.58 -6.06
C VAL A 68 -5.56 5.39 -5.32
N ALA A 69 -6.86 5.45 -4.99
CA ALA A 69 -7.49 4.43 -4.17
C ALA A 69 -7.64 3.10 -4.93
N TRP A 70 -7.24 2.01 -4.28
CA TRP A 70 -7.51 0.66 -4.78
C TRP A 70 -8.98 0.31 -4.55
N ASN A 71 -9.48 0.61 -3.36
CA ASN A 71 -10.91 0.54 -3.08
C ASN A 71 -11.28 1.69 -2.15
N ASP A 72 -12.57 2.07 -2.16
CA ASP A 72 -13.04 3.21 -1.40
C ASP A 72 -14.47 2.98 -0.99
N GLY A 73 -14.92 3.75 0.01
CA GLY A 73 -16.29 3.67 0.48
C GLY A 73 -17.27 4.24 -0.53
N PRO A 74 -18.57 4.01 -0.31
CA PRO A 74 -19.14 3.30 0.84
C PRO A 74 -19.10 1.78 0.73
N ASP A 75 -18.97 1.24 -0.50
CA ASP A 75 -19.14 -0.20 -0.71
C ASP A 75 -17.84 -0.99 -0.65
N TRP A 76 -16.70 -0.31 -0.62
CA TRP A 76 -15.38 -0.93 -0.62
C TRP A 76 -15.12 -1.78 -1.86
N GLU A 77 -15.80 -1.48 -2.95
CA GLU A 77 -15.55 -2.16 -4.22
C GLU A 77 -14.21 -1.74 -4.78
N ILE A 78 -13.56 -2.67 -5.47
CA ILE A 78 -12.31 -2.38 -6.12
C ILE A 78 -12.53 -1.33 -7.21
N ASN A 79 -11.68 -0.33 -7.23
CA ASN A 79 -11.76 0.76 -8.19
C ASN A 79 -11.38 0.23 -9.60
N PRO A 80 -12.34 0.14 -10.52
CA PRO A 80 -12.04 -0.38 -11.85
C PRO A 80 -11.13 0.52 -12.67
N HIS A 81 -10.93 1.75 -12.20
CA HIS A 81 -10.09 2.73 -12.91
C HIS A 81 -8.70 2.86 -12.28
N PHE A 82 -8.36 2.00 -11.31
CA PHE A 82 -7.11 2.12 -10.57
C PHE A 82 -5.89 2.15 -11.50
N VAL A 83 -5.78 1.16 -12.37
CA VAL A 83 -4.63 1.07 -13.27
C VAL A 83 -4.55 2.30 -14.17
N GLY A 84 -5.68 2.73 -14.73
CA GLY A 84 -5.72 3.91 -15.59
C GLY A 84 -5.33 5.18 -14.86
N GLN A 85 -5.75 5.30 -13.58
CA GLN A 85 -5.39 6.45 -12.77
C GLN A 85 -3.91 6.47 -12.43
N VAL A 86 -3.32 5.30 -12.15
CA VAL A 86 -1.87 5.23 -11.92
C VAL A 86 -1.12 5.61 -13.20
N LYS A 87 -1.60 5.17 -14.37
CA LYS A 87 -0.97 5.53 -15.63
C LYS A 87 -0.96 7.03 -15.89
N LYS A 88 -1.88 7.78 -15.28
CA LYS A 88 -1.90 9.23 -15.43
C LYS A 88 -0.80 9.92 -14.62
N VAL A 89 -0.29 9.27 -13.59
CA VAL A 89 0.75 9.86 -12.73
C VAL A 89 2.11 9.24 -12.94
N ALA A 90 2.20 8.11 -13.65
CA ALA A 90 3.48 7.45 -13.88
C ALA A 90 3.44 6.63 -15.17
N SER A 91 4.50 6.71 -15.96
CA SER A 91 4.68 5.81 -17.08
C SER A 91 5.05 4.41 -16.58
N MET A 92 4.81 3.38 -17.39
CA MET A 92 4.96 1.99 -16.96
C MET A 92 6.41 1.57 -16.72
N ASN A 93 7.38 2.37 -17.16
CA ASN A 93 8.79 2.07 -16.91
C ASN A 93 9.34 2.75 -15.65
N ARG A 94 8.52 3.50 -14.94
CA ARG A 94 8.93 4.12 -13.68
C ARG A 94 8.60 3.18 -12.52
N PRO A 95 9.48 3.08 -11.51
CA PRO A 95 9.16 2.28 -10.33
C PRO A 95 7.94 2.84 -9.59
N ILE A 96 7.06 1.96 -9.15
CA ILE A 96 5.89 2.33 -8.36
C ILE A 96 6.05 1.73 -6.97
N VAL A 97 5.97 2.58 -5.94
CA VAL A 97 6.00 2.14 -4.54
C VAL A 97 4.61 2.33 -3.98
N LEU A 98 3.98 1.24 -3.55
CA LEU A 98 2.60 1.26 -3.07
C LEU A 98 2.56 1.11 -1.55
N ILE A 99 1.68 1.88 -0.92
CA ILE A 99 1.45 1.78 0.52
C ILE A 99 -0.05 1.70 0.79
N CYS A 100 -0.43 0.86 1.76
CA CYS A 100 -1.81 0.83 2.25
C CYS A 100 -1.77 0.85 3.77
N ARG A 101 -2.82 0.39 4.44
CA ARG A 101 -2.88 0.49 5.91
C ARG A 101 -1.89 -0.45 6.58
N SER A 102 -1.85 -1.71 6.16
CA SER A 102 -1.03 -2.72 6.82
C SER A 102 -0.29 -3.64 5.83
N GLY A 103 -0.30 -3.32 4.53
CA GLY A 103 0.48 -4.03 3.54
C GLY A 103 -0.25 -5.08 2.72
N HIS A 104 -1.58 -5.17 2.83
CA HIS A 104 -2.36 -6.21 2.13
C HIS A 104 -3.03 -5.70 0.86
N ARG A 105 -3.76 -4.59 0.92
CA ARG A 105 -4.41 -4.02 -0.28
C ARG A 105 -3.39 -3.66 -1.34
N SER A 106 -2.23 -3.18 -0.92
CA SER A 106 -1.18 -2.78 -1.84
C SER A 106 -0.59 -3.96 -2.61
N VAL A 107 -0.63 -5.17 -2.06
CA VAL A 107 -0.21 -6.35 -2.80
C VAL A 107 -1.15 -6.61 -3.97
N ASP A 108 -2.47 -6.58 -3.71
CA ASP A 108 -3.46 -6.78 -4.78
C ASP A 108 -3.36 -5.68 -5.84
N ALA A 109 -3.21 -4.44 -5.38
CA ALA A 109 -3.04 -3.30 -6.30
C ALA A 109 -1.78 -3.47 -7.15
N GLY A 110 -0.70 -3.91 -6.53
CA GLY A 110 0.56 -4.12 -7.24
C GLY A 110 0.49 -5.23 -8.28
N LEU A 111 -0.23 -6.32 -7.95
CA LEU A 111 -0.43 -7.39 -8.93
C LEU A 111 -1.19 -6.89 -10.15
N ALA A 112 -2.20 -6.03 -9.93
CA ALA A 112 -2.94 -5.45 -11.04
C ALA A 112 -2.04 -4.57 -11.92
N LEU A 113 -1.13 -3.81 -11.31
CA LEU A 113 -0.20 -2.97 -12.06
C LEU A 113 0.79 -3.82 -12.85
N GLU A 114 1.33 -4.88 -12.24
CA GLU A 114 2.23 -5.78 -12.97
C GLU A 114 1.54 -6.42 -14.16
N LYS A 115 0.30 -6.87 -13.96
CA LYS A 115 -0.47 -7.48 -15.03
C LYS A 115 -0.71 -6.50 -16.17
N ALA A 116 -0.80 -5.21 -15.86
CA ALA A 116 -1.01 -4.17 -16.86
C ALA A 116 0.29 -3.74 -17.56
N GLY A 117 1.46 -4.22 -17.11
CA GLY A 117 2.72 -3.95 -17.77
C GLY A 117 3.69 -3.05 -17.01
N PHE A 118 3.40 -2.69 -15.78
CA PHE A 118 4.37 -1.92 -14.98
C PHE A 118 5.56 -2.80 -14.65
N ALA A 119 6.76 -2.30 -14.95
CA ALA A 119 7.98 -3.12 -14.88
C ALA A 119 8.48 -3.34 -13.47
N GLU A 120 8.33 -2.35 -12.58
CA GLU A 120 8.87 -2.42 -11.23
C GLU A 120 7.82 -1.96 -10.23
N VAL A 121 7.37 -2.87 -9.40
CA VAL A 121 6.35 -2.59 -8.38
C VAL A 121 6.86 -3.03 -7.03
N TYR A 122 6.71 -2.16 -6.04
CA TYR A 122 7.17 -2.39 -4.68
C TYR A 122 6.01 -2.18 -3.72
N ASN A 123 5.96 -2.99 -2.68
CA ASN A 123 4.98 -2.88 -1.60
C ASN A 123 5.68 -2.46 -0.31
N VAL A 124 5.11 -1.49 0.41
CA VAL A 124 5.62 -1.12 1.73
C VAL A 124 5.03 -2.08 2.76
N VAL A 125 5.88 -2.93 3.32
CA VAL A 125 5.49 -3.89 4.36
C VAL A 125 4.95 -3.12 5.56
N ASP A 126 3.89 -3.65 6.18
CA ASP A 126 3.22 -3.06 7.34
C ASP A 126 2.51 -1.75 7.05
N GLY A 127 2.70 -1.16 5.89
CA GLY A 127 1.93 -0.01 5.46
C GLY A 127 2.08 1.23 6.33
N PHE A 128 1.04 2.06 6.31
CA PHE A 128 1.06 3.33 7.01
C PHE A 128 0.80 3.18 8.51
N GLU A 129 -0.16 2.34 8.89
CA GLU A 129 -0.57 2.19 10.29
C GLU A 129 -0.01 0.96 10.97
N GLY A 130 0.44 -0.03 10.20
CA GLY A 130 0.98 -1.25 10.75
C GLY A 130 -0.08 -2.28 11.11
N PRO A 131 0.36 -3.45 11.58
CA PRO A 131 -0.56 -4.51 11.99
C PRO A 131 -1.21 -4.18 13.34
N LEU A 132 -2.27 -4.92 13.65
CA LEU A 132 -2.89 -4.83 14.97
C LEU A 132 -2.01 -5.54 15.99
N ASP A 133 -1.88 -4.95 17.18
CA ASP A 133 -1.25 -5.62 18.31
C ASP A 133 -2.28 -6.51 19.02
N ASP A 134 -1.88 -7.11 20.13
CA ASP A 134 -2.74 -8.02 20.87
C ASP A 134 -3.91 -7.32 21.55
N LYS A 135 -3.91 -6.00 21.61
CA LYS A 135 -5.01 -5.20 22.12
C LYS A 135 -5.84 -4.59 20.99
N HIS A 136 -5.60 -5.02 19.75
CA HIS A 136 -6.29 -4.53 18.58
C HIS A 136 -6.03 -3.04 18.31
N HIS A 137 -4.78 -2.60 18.59
CA HIS A 137 -4.35 -1.25 18.25
C HIS A 137 -3.33 -1.29 17.13
N ARG A 138 -3.40 -0.33 16.23
CA ARG A 138 -2.38 -0.11 15.22
C ARG A 138 -1.45 1.00 15.68
N GLY A 139 -0.26 1.08 15.06
CA GLY A 139 0.69 2.14 15.38
C GLY A 139 1.54 1.86 16.58
N THR A 140 1.62 0.61 17.03
CA THR A 140 2.41 0.24 18.20
C THR A 140 3.56 -0.69 17.87
N LEU A 141 3.45 -1.48 16.79
CA LEU A 141 4.46 -2.48 16.45
C LEU A 141 5.38 -2.00 15.33
N SER A 142 4.80 -1.50 14.27
CA SER A 142 5.53 -1.10 13.08
C SER A 142 4.65 -0.21 12.21
N GLY A 143 5.14 0.16 11.05
CA GLY A 143 4.41 0.97 10.09
C GLY A 143 5.05 2.34 9.92
N TRP A 144 4.73 2.99 8.80
CA TRP A 144 5.33 4.26 8.40
C TRP A 144 5.26 5.31 9.51
N ARG A 145 4.04 5.51 10.02
CA ARG A 145 3.80 6.57 11.01
C ARG A 145 4.44 6.25 12.35
N MET A 146 4.33 5.01 12.81
CA MET A 146 4.90 4.58 14.08
C MET A 146 6.42 4.72 14.07
N GLU A 147 7.05 4.49 12.94
CA GLU A 147 8.50 4.58 12.81
C GLU A 147 9.00 6.01 12.65
N GLY A 148 8.11 6.98 12.69
CA GLY A 148 8.50 8.39 12.67
C GLY A 148 8.90 8.91 11.31
N LEU A 149 8.50 8.25 10.24
CA LEU A 149 8.83 8.69 8.88
C LEU A 149 7.92 9.84 8.47
N PRO A 150 8.32 10.67 7.48
CA PRO A 150 7.57 11.89 7.17
C PRO A 150 6.12 11.62 6.76
N TRP A 151 5.19 12.24 7.46
CA TRP A 151 3.77 12.11 7.17
C TRP A 151 3.03 13.39 7.53
N GLU A 152 1.84 13.53 6.98
CA GLU A 152 1.00 14.70 7.20
C GLU A 152 -0.46 14.29 7.14
N GLN A 153 -1.34 15.13 7.63
CA GLN A 153 -2.78 14.91 7.53
C GLN A 153 -3.47 16.26 7.31
N LEU A 154 -4.73 16.17 6.91
CA LEU A 154 -5.51 17.37 6.63
C LEU A 154 -5.86 18.11 7.92
#